data_e7ebdfed74345dc79995cc2fa988bac8
#
_entry.id   e7ebdfed74345dc79995cc2fa988bac8
#
_cell.length_a   1.000
_cell.length_b   1.000
_cell.length_c   1.000
_cell.angle_alpha   90.00
_cell.angle_beta   90.00
_cell.angle_gamma   90.00
#
_symmetry.space_group_name_H-M   'P 1'
#
loop_
_entity.id
_entity.type
_entity.pdbx_description
1 polymer ?
#
loop_
_entity_poly.entity_id
_entity_poly.type
_entity_poly.pdbx_seq_one_letter_code
_entity_poly.pdbx_strand_id
1 'polypeptide(L)'
;MSTSEIATVLAWHDALNSGDIDTLLSLSSDDIEMGGPKGATQGLAALREWASTAGITLIPQRMYYYDGVLVVEQQARWATDPEETRILASAFRVVHDQVISTFRHETLESALSATDLTEKDLVSDT
;
A
#
# COMPACT_ATOMS: atom_id res chain seq x y z
N MET A 1 -1.40 -15.31 -11.70
CA MET A 1 -0.01 -15.25 -11.28
C MET A 1 0.21 -14.03 -10.42
N SER A 2 0.88 -14.22 -9.32
CA SER A 2 1.08 -13.15 -8.33
C SER A 2 2.03 -12.06 -8.78
N THR A 3 2.88 -12.33 -9.78
CA THR A 3 3.93 -11.41 -10.21
C THR A 3 3.38 -10.05 -10.67
N SER A 4 2.27 -10.07 -11.39
CA SER A 4 1.67 -8.85 -11.93
C SER A 4 1.13 -7.94 -10.80
N GLU A 5 0.46 -8.54 -9.83
CA GLU A 5 -0.09 -7.79 -8.70
C GLU A 5 1.03 -7.24 -7.82
N ILE A 6 2.06 -8.04 -7.57
CA ILE A 6 3.21 -7.59 -6.79
C ILE A 6 3.90 -6.43 -7.49
N ALA A 7 4.11 -6.54 -8.81
CA ALA A 7 4.74 -5.48 -9.58
C ALA A 7 3.93 -4.18 -9.52
N THR A 8 2.59 -4.28 -9.59
CA THR A 8 1.71 -3.12 -9.49
C THR A 8 1.87 -2.42 -8.14
N VAL A 9 1.88 -3.18 -7.06
CA VAL A 9 2.00 -2.61 -5.71
C VAL A 9 3.37 -1.99 -5.50
N LEU A 10 4.44 -2.61 -6.01
CA LEU A 10 5.79 -2.04 -5.90
C LEU A 10 5.90 -0.75 -6.72
N ALA A 11 5.32 -0.71 -7.92
CA ALA A 11 5.32 0.51 -8.73
C ALA A 11 4.52 1.62 -8.05
N TRP A 12 3.43 1.25 -7.39
CA TRP A 12 2.61 2.18 -6.62
C TRP A 12 3.44 2.84 -5.51
N HIS A 13 4.21 2.03 -4.78
CA HIS A 13 5.11 2.55 -3.74
C HIS A 13 6.16 3.49 -4.33
N ASP A 14 6.78 3.10 -5.46
CA ASP A 14 7.79 3.93 -6.11
C ASP A 14 7.23 5.29 -6.53
N ALA A 15 6.04 5.28 -7.12
CA ALA A 15 5.39 6.52 -7.55
C ALA A 15 5.09 7.43 -6.36
N LEU A 16 4.57 6.86 -5.28
CA LEU A 16 4.30 7.63 -4.08
C LEU A 16 5.58 8.23 -3.52
N ASN A 17 6.63 7.43 -3.39
CA ASN A 17 7.87 7.85 -2.77
C ASN A 17 8.63 8.88 -3.59
N SER A 18 8.49 8.86 -4.90
CA SER A 18 9.15 9.81 -5.79
C SER A 18 8.33 11.06 -6.07
N GLY A 19 7.09 11.10 -5.58
CA GLY A 19 6.19 12.23 -5.84
C GLY A 19 5.63 12.24 -7.25
N ASP A 20 5.65 11.10 -7.93
CA ASP A 20 5.12 10.97 -9.30
C ASP A 20 3.61 10.71 -9.23
N ILE A 21 2.86 11.77 -9.02
CA ILE A 21 1.41 11.69 -8.81
C ILE A 21 0.70 11.09 -10.02
N ASP A 22 1.09 11.48 -11.23
CA ASP A 22 0.42 10.99 -12.43
C ASP A 22 0.53 9.46 -12.55
N THR A 23 1.71 8.90 -12.29
CA THR A 23 1.88 7.45 -12.32
C THR A 23 1.10 6.79 -11.19
N LEU A 24 1.12 7.39 -9.99
CA LEU A 24 0.37 6.87 -8.86
C LEU A 24 -1.12 6.74 -9.21
N LEU A 25 -1.69 7.77 -9.82
CA LEU A 25 -3.10 7.75 -10.21
C LEU A 25 -3.37 6.72 -11.30
N SER A 26 -2.45 6.58 -12.26
CA SER A 26 -2.63 5.60 -13.34
C SER A 26 -2.61 4.16 -12.84
N LEU A 27 -1.95 3.91 -11.72
CA LEU A 27 -1.88 2.60 -11.09
C LEU A 27 -3.05 2.33 -10.14
N SER A 28 -3.98 3.27 -10.04
CA SER A 28 -5.09 3.20 -9.10
C SER A 28 -6.41 3.25 -9.85
N SER A 29 -7.42 2.53 -9.33
CA SER A 29 -8.74 2.57 -9.94
C SER A 29 -9.42 3.92 -9.68
N ASP A 30 -10.38 4.28 -10.53
CA ASP A 30 -11.11 5.54 -10.40
C ASP A 30 -11.81 5.67 -9.05
N ASP A 31 -12.22 4.55 -8.48
CA ASP A 31 -12.95 4.50 -7.21
C ASP A 31 -12.12 3.89 -6.09
N ILE A 32 -10.80 4.00 -6.17
CA ILE A 32 -9.91 3.44 -5.15
C ILE A 32 -10.36 3.83 -3.74
N GLU A 33 -10.39 2.85 -2.84
CA GLU A 33 -10.67 3.10 -1.44
C GLU A 33 -9.35 3.16 -0.66
N MET A 34 -9.24 4.15 0.20
CA MET A 34 -8.08 4.27 1.08
C MET A 34 -8.56 4.41 2.50
N GLY A 35 -7.93 3.71 3.43
CA GLY A 35 -8.34 3.80 4.81
C GLY A 35 -7.24 3.47 5.79
N GLY A 36 -7.56 3.63 7.04
CA GLY A 36 -6.69 3.33 8.15
C GLY A 36 -7.49 3.43 9.44
N PRO A 37 -6.80 3.41 10.59
CA PRO A 37 -7.48 3.42 11.88
C PRO A 37 -8.40 4.62 12.09
N LYS A 38 -8.21 5.71 11.35
CA LYS A 38 -8.96 6.95 11.55
C LYS A 38 -10.10 7.14 10.55
N GLY A 39 -10.30 6.22 9.63
CA GLY A 39 -11.37 6.33 8.67
C GLY A 39 -10.93 6.02 7.26
N ALA A 40 -11.82 6.25 6.31
CA ALA A 40 -11.60 5.91 4.91
C ALA A 40 -12.04 7.03 3.99
N THR A 41 -11.40 7.09 2.82
CA THR A 41 -11.76 8.00 1.74
C THR A 41 -11.84 7.21 0.45
N GLN A 42 -12.39 7.81 -0.60
CA GLN A 42 -12.58 7.11 -1.86
C GLN A 42 -12.35 8.05 -3.04
N GLY A 43 -11.77 7.51 -4.11
CA GLY A 43 -11.63 8.20 -5.38
C GLY A 43 -10.26 8.77 -5.63
N LEU A 44 -9.98 9.05 -6.91
CA LEU A 44 -8.67 9.58 -7.32
C LEU A 44 -8.39 10.98 -6.78
N ALA A 45 -9.41 11.80 -6.60
CA ALA A 45 -9.20 13.13 -6.03
C ALA A 45 -8.68 13.04 -4.59
N ALA A 46 -9.24 12.12 -3.81
CA ALA A 46 -8.77 11.89 -2.44
C ALA A 46 -7.35 11.35 -2.42
N LEU A 47 -7.04 10.44 -3.33
CA LEU A 47 -5.69 9.89 -3.43
C LEU A 47 -4.68 10.98 -3.79
N ARG A 48 -5.02 11.81 -4.78
CA ARG A 48 -4.15 12.91 -5.19
C ARG A 48 -3.88 13.87 -4.03
N GLU A 49 -4.92 14.23 -3.31
CA GLU A 49 -4.77 15.15 -2.18
C GLU A 49 -3.89 14.54 -1.09
N TRP A 50 -4.15 13.29 -0.73
CA TRP A 50 -3.34 12.61 0.28
C TRP A 50 -1.88 12.52 -0.15
N ALA A 51 -1.63 12.06 -1.37
CA ALA A 51 -0.26 11.87 -1.86
C ALA A 51 0.51 13.19 -1.93
N SER A 52 -0.19 14.29 -2.20
CA SER A 52 0.43 15.60 -2.31
C SER A 52 0.73 16.24 -0.96
N THR A 53 0.00 15.87 0.09
CA THR A 53 0.08 16.55 1.38
C THR A 53 0.60 15.71 2.54
N ALA A 54 0.55 14.38 2.43
CA ALA A 54 0.92 13.50 3.54
C ALA A 54 2.40 13.56 3.91
N GLY A 55 3.26 13.81 2.95
CA GLY A 55 4.70 13.85 3.18
C GLY A 55 5.24 12.54 3.74
N ILE A 56 4.69 11.43 3.30
CA ILE A 56 5.05 10.12 3.81
C ILE A 56 5.87 9.35 2.79
N THR A 57 6.86 8.62 3.27
CA THR A 57 7.63 7.66 2.48
C THR A 57 7.36 6.27 3.04
N LEU A 58 7.00 5.33 2.18
CA LEU A 58 6.70 3.96 2.57
C LEU A 58 7.62 3.01 1.83
N ILE A 59 8.53 2.37 2.57
CA ILE A 59 9.49 1.43 1.98
C ILE A 59 8.98 0.01 2.20
N PRO A 60 8.64 -0.73 1.14
CA PRO A 60 8.14 -2.10 1.28
C PRO A 60 9.19 -3.01 1.93
N GLN A 61 8.73 -3.83 2.84
CA GLN A 61 9.55 -4.84 3.51
C GLN A 61 9.04 -6.22 3.11
N ARG A 62 8.54 -7.01 4.05
CA ARG A 62 7.97 -8.32 3.73
C ARG A 62 6.60 -8.15 3.08
N MET A 63 6.31 -9.02 2.13
CA MET A 63 5.04 -9.00 1.41
C MET A 63 4.38 -10.37 1.48
N TYR A 64 3.06 -10.36 1.58
CA TYR A 64 2.24 -11.56 1.60
C TYR A 64 1.20 -11.44 0.50
N TYR A 65 0.96 -12.52 -0.22
CA TYR A 65 0.03 -12.47 -1.36
C TYR A 65 -0.88 -13.70 -1.39
N TYR A 66 -2.16 -13.46 -1.63
CA TYR A 66 -3.10 -14.51 -1.96
C TYR A 66 -4.31 -13.91 -2.68
N ASP A 67 -4.61 -14.44 -3.87
CA ASP A 67 -5.84 -14.16 -4.61
C ASP A 67 -6.15 -12.65 -4.76
N GLY A 68 -5.18 -11.90 -5.27
CA GLY A 68 -5.37 -10.47 -5.54
C GLY A 68 -5.23 -9.56 -4.34
N VAL A 69 -4.96 -10.12 -3.16
CA VAL A 69 -4.76 -9.35 -1.94
C VAL A 69 -3.30 -9.42 -1.54
N LEU A 70 -2.71 -8.25 -1.29
CA LEU A 70 -1.33 -8.17 -0.77
C LEU A 70 -1.34 -7.48 0.57
N VAL A 71 -0.57 -8.02 1.50
CA VAL A 71 -0.23 -7.31 2.73
C VAL A 71 1.25 -6.97 2.63
N VAL A 72 1.56 -5.69 2.78
CA VAL A 72 2.94 -5.21 2.68
C VAL A 72 3.32 -4.61 4.03
N GLU A 73 4.36 -5.17 4.63
CA GLU A 73 4.98 -4.56 5.80
C GLU A 73 5.80 -3.38 5.28
N GLN A 74 5.67 -2.23 5.91
CA GLN A 74 6.26 -0.99 5.39
C GLN A 74 7.04 -0.28 6.47
N GLN A 75 8.18 0.27 6.06
CA GLN A 75 8.93 1.19 6.89
C GLN A 75 8.43 2.59 6.53
N ALA A 76 7.77 3.22 7.46
CA ALA A 76 7.14 4.52 7.23
C ALA A 76 7.96 5.65 7.85
N ARG A 77 8.10 6.73 7.10
CA ARG A 77 8.79 7.93 7.56
C ARG A 77 8.01 9.15 7.07
N TRP A 78 7.84 10.13 7.95
CA TRP A 78 7.15 11.37 7.60
C TRP A 78 8.14 12.52 7.45
N ALA A 79 7.88 13.41 6.49
CA ALA A 79 8.74 14.58 6.25
C ALA A 79 8.82 15.49 7.47
N THR A 80 7.77 15.53 8.28
CA THR A 80 7.74 16.35 9.50
C THR A 80 8.59 15.79 10.63
N ASP A 81 8.97 14.52 10.52
CA ASP A 81 9.81 13.87 11.54
C ASP A 81 10.69 12.81 10.86
N PRO A 82 11.67 13.26 10.05
CA PRO A 82 12.44 12.33 9.21
C PRO A 82 13.36 11.40 9.98
N GLU A 83 13.60 11.65 11.25
CA GLU A 83 14.46 10.79 12.05
C GLU A 83 13.71 9.63 12.68
N GLU A 84 12.38 9.72 12.76
CA GLU A 84 11.57 8.66 13.32
C GLU A 84 11.08 7.74 12.21
N THR A 85 11.29 6.45 12.40
CA THR A 85 10.83 5.42 11.48
C THR A 85 9.85 4.52 12.21
N ARG A 86 8.73 4.22 11.57
CA ARG A 86 7.73 3.32 12.13
C ARG A 86 7.49 2.16 11.18
N ILE A 87 7.20 1.00 11.75
CA ILE A 87 6.85 -0.18 10.96
C ILE A 87 5.34 -0.31 10.97
N LEU A 88 4.76 -0.26 9.80
CA LEU A 88 3.32 -0.38 9.58
C LEU A 88 3.07 -1.52 8.63
N ALA A 89 1.81 -1.80 8.34
CA ALA A 89 1.45 -2.73 7.29
C ALA A 89 0.22 -2.20 6.58
N SER A 90 0.14 -2.43 5.28
CA SER A 90 -1.03 -2.05 4.50
C SER A 90 -1.52 -3.23 3.70
N ALA A 91 -2.83 -3.36 3.61
CA ALA A 91 -3.48 -4.37 2.79
C ALA A 91 -3.91 -3.73 1.48
N PHE A 92 -3.45 -4.30 0.37
CA PHE A 92 -3.77 -3.82 -0.97
C PHE A 92 -4.62 -4.85 -1.69
N ARG A 93 -5.60 -4.38 -2.45
CA ARG A 93 -6.32 -5.26 -3.37
C ARG A 93 -6.05 -4.77 -4.78
N VAL A 94 -5.66 -5.70 -5.66
CA VAL A 94 -5.27 -5.37 -7.04
C VAL A 94 -6.17 -6.13 -8.00
N VAL A 95 -6.75 -5.41 -8.95
CA VAL A 95 -7.57 -6.00 -10.02
C VAL A 95 -7.18 -5.32 -11.32
N HIS A 96 -6.93 -6.12 -12.36
CA HIS A 96 -6.54 -5.61 -13.68
C HIS A 96 -5.38 -4.62 -13.62
N ASP A 97 -4.36 -4.98 -12.84
CA ASP A 97 -3.13 -4.19 -12.70
C ASP A 97 -3.37 -2.79 -12.12
N GLN A 98 -4.44 -2.62 -11.36
CA GLN A 98 -4.69 -1.38 -10.64
C GLN A 98 -4.99 -1.68 -9.19
N VAL A 99 -4.52 -0.80 -8.31
CA VAL A 99 -4.85 -0.86 -6.88
C VAL A 99 -6.28 -0.35 -6.72
N ILE A 100 -7.16 -1.19 -6.22
CA ILE A 100 -8.56 -0.79 -5.99
C ILE A 100 -8.83 -0.46 -4.53
N SER A 101 -7.95 -0.88 -3.63
CA SER A 101 -8.06 -0.47 -2.22
C SER A 101 -6.71 -0.60 -1.53
N THR A 102 -6.49 0.25 -0.54
CA THR A 102 -5.33 0.17 0.34
C THR A 102 -5.77 0.60 1.74
N PHE A 103 -5.58 -0.30 2.71
CA PHE A 103 -5.95 -0.04 4.10
C PHE A 103 -4.74 -0.21 5.00
N ARG A 104 -4.41 0.84 5.74
CA ARG A 104 -3.26 0.83 6.63
C ARG A 104 -3.63 0.26 7.99
N HIS A 105 -2.75 -0.57 8.51
CA HIS A 105 -2.85 -1.15 9.84
C HIS A 105 -1.62 -0.78 10.65
N GLU A 106 -1.77 -0.71 11.96
CA GLU A 106 -0.65 -0.34 12.82
C GLU A 106 0.36 -1.47 12.99
N THR A 107 -0.05 -2.72 12.73
CA THR A 107 0.84 -3.87 12.83
C THR A 107 0.62 -4.82 11.68
N LEU A 108 1.67 -5.59 11.36
CA LEU A 108 1.58 -6.64 10.36
C LEU A 108 0.54 -7.69 10.78
N GLU A 109 0.51 -8.04 12.05
CA GLU A 109 -0.42 -9.04 12.58
C GLU A 109 -1.88 -8.63 12.33
N SER A 110 -2.20 -7.37 12.58
CA SER A 110 -3.54 -6.85 12.32
C SER A 110 -3.91 -6.93 10.84
N ALA A 111 -2.97 -6.56 9.95
CA ALA A 111 -3.21 -6.60 8.51
C ALA A 111 -3.43 -8.03 8.02
N LEU A 112 -2.62 -8.97 8.50
CA LEU A 112 -2.76 -10.37 8.12
C LEU A 112 -4.09 -10.93 8.62
N SER A 113 -4.46 -10.62 9.84
CA SER A 113 -5.71 -11.08 10.41
C SER A 113 -6.93 -10.55 9.64
N ALA A 114 -6.89 -9.28 9.25
CA ALA A 114 -7.99 -8.66 8.52
C ALA A 114 -8.19 -9.24 7.13
N THR A 115 -7.12 -9.79 6.53
CA THR A 115 -7.16 -10.32 5.17
C THR A 115 -7.18 -11.84 5.11
N ASP A 116 -7.08 -12.51 6.26
CA ASP A 116 -6.96 -13.97 6.36
C ASP A 116 -5.69 -14.53 5.70
N LEU A 117 -4.67 -13.70 5.52
CA LEU A 117 -3.38 -14.17 5.03
C LEU A 117 -2.55 -14.70 6.19
N THR A 118 -1.63 -15.61 5.88
CA THR A 118 -0.79 -16.27 6.88
C THR A 118 0.67 -16.30 6.42
N GLU A 119 1.55 -16.84 7.25
CA GLU A 119 2.96 -17.00 6.89
C GLU A 119 3.15 -17.84 5.63
N LYS A 120 2.17 -18.67 5.29
CA LYS A 120 2.24 -19.46 4.05
C LYS A 120 2.16 -18.60 2.80
N ASP A 121 1.63 -17.40 2.93
CA ASP A 121 1.44 -16.49 1.81
C ASP A 121 2.62 -15.54 1.61
N LEU A 122 3.65 -15.68 2.42
CA LEU A 122 4.85 -14.85 2.32
C LEU A 122 5.49 -14.97 0.94
N VAL A 123 5.75 -13.82 0.34
CA VAL A 123 6.38 -13.75 -0.97
C VAL A 123 7.88 -13.92 -0.81
N SER A 124 8.45 -14.87 -1.56
CA SER A 124 9.89 -15.12 -1.51
C SER A 124 10.64 -14.05 -2.31
N ASP A 125 11.79 -13.64 -1.80
CA ASP A 125 12.67 -12.68 -2.47
C ASP A 125 13.57 -13.32 -3.52
N THR A 126 13.54 -14.63 -3.64
CA THR A 126 14.44 -15.33 -4.57
C THR A 126 13.77 -15.73 -5.86
#